data_8fb26e618b28cdddfba6db2a4943a58a
#
_entry.id   8fb26e618b28cdddfba6db2a4943a58a
#
_cell.length_a   1.000
_cell.length_b   1.000
_cell.length_c   1.000
_cell.angle_alpha   90.00
_cell.angle_beta   90.00
_cell.angle_gamma   90.00
#
_symmetry.space_group_name_H-M   'P 1'
#
loop_
_entity.id
_entity.type
_entity.pdbx_description
1 polymer ?
#
loop_
_entity_poly.entity_id
_entity_poly.type
_entity_poly.pdbx_seq_one_letter_code
_entity_poly.pdbx_strand_id
1 'polypeptide(L)'
;MNILVFNGSPKKQRSDTLHLSRAFLDGMCEAAPQEIHAIDVIDRHIEFCRGCFACKYNGSHCVLDDDMREILGQILASDLLLFSYPLYCYGMPAMLKNLVDRMLPLSSMAMEDVNGRYVHVGQRDFSRLRYLRRHRTIRRRVGRCLFRHLRHENFSIYLQ
;
A
#
# COMPACT_ATOMS: atom_id res chain seq x y z
N MET A 1 -14.92 -0.26 4.43
CA MET A 1 -13.70 0.43 3.95
C MET A 1 -13.22 -0.30 2.71
N ASN A 2 -12.69 0.45 1.74
CA ASN A 2 -12.07 -0.11 0.55
C ASN A 2 -10.59 -0.35 0.84
N ILE A 3 -10.16 -1.60 0.83
CA ILE A 3 -8.79 -2.00 1.14
C ILE A 3 -8.12 -2.48 -0.14
N LEU A 4 -7.01 -1.87 -0.51
CA LEU A 4 -6.20 -2.29 -1.64
C LEU A 4 -4.96 -3.03 -1.13
N VAL A 5 -4.79 -4.28 -1.54
CA VAL A 5 -3.69 -5.16 -1.15
C VAL A 5 -2.72 -5.30 -2.31
N PHE A 6 -1.48 -4.91 -2.12
CA PHE A 6 -0.39 -5.18 -3.06
C PHE A 6 0.38 -6.42 -2.65
N ASN A 7 0.25 -7.50 -3.41
CA ASN A 7 1.04 -8.70 -3.22
C ASN A 7 2.34 -8.60 -4.04
N GLY A 8 3.44 -8.35 -3.35
CA GLY A 8 4.78 -8.28 -3.94
C GLY A 8 5.52 -9.62 -3.96
N SER A 9 4.82 -10.74 -3.72
CA SER A 9 5.43 -12.06 -3.77
C SER A 9 5.29 -12.71 -5.15
N PRO A 10 6.36 -13.24 -5.76
CA PRO A 10 6.27 -13.99 -7.01
C PRO A 10 5.49 -15.30 -6.86
N LYS A 11 5.30 -15.81 -5.64
CA LYS A 11 4.48 -17.01 -5.36
C LYS A 11 2.98 -16.75 -5.46
N LYS A 12 2.54 -15.50 -5.64
CA LYS A 12 1.13 -15.09 -5.74
C LYS A 12 0.31 -15.64 -4.56
N GLN A 13 -0.79 -16.37 -4.87
CA GLN A 13 -1.70 -16.92 -3.86
C GLN A 13 -1.05 -17.95 -2.91
N ARG A 14 0.11 -18.52 -3.29
CA ARG A 14 0.88 -19.47 -2.45
C ARG A 14 1.94 -18.77 -1.58
N SER A 15 1.84 -17.44 -1.44
CA SER A 15 2.77 -16.66 -0.64
C SER A 15 2.48 -16.78 0.86
N ASP A 16 3.49 -17.11 1.65
CA ASP A 16 3.39 -17.19 3.10
C ASP A 16 3.05 -15.80 3.70
N THR A 17 3.65 -14.74 3.15
CA THR A 17 3.32 -13.36 3.56
C THR A 17 1.88 -12.99 3.26
N LEU A 18 1.32 -13.47 2.14
CA LEU A 18 -0.09 -13.24 1.82
C LEU A 18 -1.03 -13.98 2.78
N HIS A 19 -0.66 -15.19 3.25
CA HIS A 19 -1.43 -15.90 4.28
C HIS A 19 -1.52 -15.10 5.56
N LEU A 20 -0.40 -14.50 6.00
CA LEU A 20 -0.39 -13.62 7.16
C LEU A 20 -1.26 -12.38 6.95
N SER A 21 -1.17 -11.77 5.76
CA SER A 21 -2.01 -10.61 5.40
C SER A 21 -3.50 -10.96 5.38
N ARG A 22 -3.87 -12.17 4.95
CA ARG A 22 -5.26 -12.66 5.01
C ARG A 22 -5.76 -12.77 6.44
N ALA A 23 -4.98 -13.35 7.34
CA ALA A 23 -5.36 -13.43 8.75
C ALA A 23 -5.60 -12.02 9.37
N PHE A 24 -4.82 -11.03 8.96
CA PHE A 24 -5.05 -9.63 9.33
C PHE A 24 -6.38 -9.11 8.77
N LEU A 25 -6.65 -9.34 7.47
CA LEU A 25 -7.86 -8.90 6.80
C LEU A 25 -9.11 -9.59 7.35
N ASP A 26 -9.03 -10.88 7.68
CA ASP A 26 -10.12 -11.64 8.31
C ASP A 26 -10.49 -11.01 9.65
N GLY A 27 -9.49 -10.67 10.48
CA GLY A 27 -9.74 -9.95 11.74
C GLY A 27 -10.36 -8.56 11.55
N MET A 28 -10.08 -7.87 10.43
CA MET A 28 -10.75 -6.62 10.09
C MET A 28 -12.20 -6.86 9.67
N CYS A 29 -12.46 -7.89 8.87
CA CYS A 29 -13.82 -8.27 8.43
C CYS A 29 -14.71 -8.71 9.59
N GLU A 30 -14.14 -9.38 10.62
CA GLU A 30 -14.86 -9.70 11.85
C GLU A 30 -15.33 -8.45 12.61
N ALA A 31 -14.59 -7.34 12.49
CA ALA A 31 -14.91 -6.08 13.18
C ALA A 31 -15.99 -5.28 12.44
N ALA A 32 -15.94 -5.24 11.12
CA ALA A 32 -16.89 -4.57 10.24
C ALA A 32 -16.70 -5.04 8.78
N PRO A 33 -17.74 -5.00 7.93
CA PRO A 33 -17.61 -5.33 6.52
C PRO A 33 -16.54 -4.51 5.81
N GLN A 34 -15.70 -5.18 5.02
CA GLN A 34 -14.63 -4.56 4.23
C GLN A 34 -14.78 -4.96 2.76
N GLU A 35 -14.42 -4.06 1.86
CA GLU A 35 -14.27 -4.36 0.43
C GLU A 35 -12.77 -4.49 0.16
N ILE A 36 -12.33 -5.67 -0.27
CA ILE A 36 -10.92 -6.00 -0.40
C ILE A 36 -10.60 -6.27 -1.86
N HIS A 37 -9.68 -5.48 -2.43
CA HIS A 37 -9.12 -5.67 -3.76
C HIS A 37 -7.64 -6.04 -3.63
N ALA A 38 -7.22 -7.12 -4.32
CA ALA A 38 -5.83 -7.57 -4.29
C ALA A 38 -5.21 -7.51 -5.69
N ILE A 39 -4.00 -6.96 -5.76
CA ILE A 39 -3.18 -6.88 -6.97
C ILE A 39 -1.92 -7.73 -6.77
N ASP A 40 -1.76 -8.76 -7.59
CA ASP A 40 -0.48 -9.47 -7.72
C ASP A 40 0.45 -8.61 -8.60
N VAL A 41 1.41 -7.92 -7.97
CA VAL A 41 2.27 -6.93 -8.66
C VAL A 41 3.11 -7.57 -9.77
N ILE A 42 3.45 -8.86 -9.64
CA ILE A 42 4.21 -9.61 -10.65
C ILE A 42 3.48 -9.74 -12.00
N ASP A 43 2.15 -9.64 -11.99
CA ASP A 43 1.32 -9.76 -13.20
C ASP A 43 1.08 -8.43 -13.89
N ARG A 44 1.61 -7.34 -13.33
CA ARG A 44 1.40 -5.99 -13.85
C ARG A 44 2.59 -5.50 -14.65
N HIS A 45 2.30 -4.90 -15.78
CA HIS A 45 3.30 -4.21 -16.59
C HIS A 45 3.50 -2.79 -16.02
N ILE A 46 4.59 -2.60 -15.28
CA ILE A 46 4.96 -1.32 -14.67
C ILE A 46 6.38 -0.96 -15.09
N GLU A 47 6.52 0.02 -15.95
CA GLU A 47 7.79 0.57 -16.39
C GLU A 47 8.52 1.27 -15.23
N PHE A 48 9.86 1.27 -15.27
CA PHE A 48 10.67 1.94 -14.25
C PHE A 48 10.45 3.47 -14.28
N CYS A 49 10.39 4.07 -13.09
CA CYS A 49 10.36 5.52 -12.98
C CYS A 49 11.64 6.13 -13.58
N ARG A 50 11.50 7.02 -14.56
CA ARG A 50 12.63 7.69 -15.24
C ARG A 50 13.14 8.92 -14.48
N GLY A 51 12.54 9.28 -13.36
CA GLY A 51 12.91 10.48 -12.59
C GLY A 51 12.72 11.80 -13.34
N CYS A 52 11.87 11.82 -14.36
CA CYS A 52 11.69 13.01 -15.23
C CYS A 52 10.85 14.12 -14.58
N PHE A 53 10.20 13.85 -13.48
CA PHE A 53 9.31 14.76 -12.74
C PHE A 53 8.16 15.38 -13.56
N ALA A 54 7.91 14.94 -14.79
CA ALA A 54 6.81 15.46 -15.61
C ALA A 54 5.45 15.40 -14.89
N CYS A 55 5.22 14.36 -14.09
CA CYS A 55 4.01 14.23 -13.28
C CYS A 55 3.79 15.36 -12.25
N LYS A 56 4.82 16.17 -11.97
CA LYS A 56 4.72 17.33 -11.06
C LYS A 56 4.21 18.59 -11.74
N TYR A 57 4.26 18.61 -13.08
CA TYR A 57 3.94 19.80 -13.88
C TYR A 57 2.74 19.61 -14.81
N ASN A 58 2.29 18.36 -15.03
CA ASN A 58 1.18 18.03 -15.94
C ASN A 58 -0.07 17.49 -15.21
N GLY A 59 -0.39 18.03 -14.04
CA GLY A 59 -1.59 17.67 -13.31
C GLY A 59 -1.53 16.28 -12.69
N SER A 60 -0.36 15.85 -12.24
CA SER A 60 -0.14 14.54 -11.58
C SER A 60 -0.30 13.32 -12.51
N HIS A 61 -0.16 13.50 -13.82
CA HIS A 61 -0.18 12.40 -14.77
C HIS A 61 1.24 11.95 -15.10
N CYS A 62 1.49 10.64 -15.01
CA CYS A 62 2.74 10.07 -15.51
C CYS A 62 2.72 10.01 -17.04
N VAL A 63 3.87 10.27 -17.67
CA VAL A 63 4.02 10.21 -19.12
C VAL A 63 4.13 8.77 -19.66
N LEU A 64 4.37 7.79 -18.76
CA LEU A 64 4.42 6.39 -19.14
C LEU A 64 3.01 5.82 -19.22
N ASP A 65 2.75 5.09 -20.30
CA ASP A 65 1.46 4.46 -20.57
C ASP A 65 1.55 2.96 -20.25
N ASP A 66 1.18 2.62 -19.01
CA ASP A 66 1.25 1.27 -18.46
C ASP A 66 0.17 1.08 -17.37
N ASP A 67 0.16 -0.11 -16.72
CA ASP A 67 -0.84 -0.46 -15.71
C ASP A 67 -0.85 0.48 -14.50
N MET A 68 0.20 1.27 -14.31
CA MET A 68 0.29 2.19 -13.18
C MET A 68 -0.80 3.27 -13.22
N ARG A 69 -1.32 3.62 -14.40
CA ARG A 69 -2.42 4.59 -14.51
C ARG A 69 -3.68 4.09 -13.80
N GLU A 70 -4.05 2.85 -14.04
CA GLU A 70 -5.19 2.20 -13.38
C GLU A 70 -4.93 2.04 -11.87
N ILE A 71 -3.73 1.56 -11.51
CA ILE A 71 -3.32 1.34 -10.11
C ILE A 71 -3.37 2.63 -9.31
N LEU A 72 -2.92 3.76 -9.85
CA LEU A 72 -3.00 5.07 -9.17
C LEU A 72 -4.45 5.46 -8.88
N GLY A 73 -5.37 5.21 -9.83
CA GLY A 73 -6.80 5.43 -9.62
C GLY A 73 -7.36 4.55 -8.49
N GLN A 74 -6.98 3.27 -8.44
CA GLN A 74 -7.39 2.36 -7.36
C GLN A 74 -6.81 2.77 -6.00
N ILE A 75 -5.57 3.26 -5.94
CA ILE A 75 -4.96 3.80 -4.73
C ILE A 75 -5.79 4.98 -4.20
N LEU A 76 -6.15 5.93 -5.07
CA LEU A 76 -6.94 7.11 -4.69
C LEU A 76 -8.36 6.77 -4.22
N ALA A 77 -8.93 5.67 -4.75
CA ALA A 77 -10.26 5.18 -4.35
C ALA A 77 -10.24 4.36 -3.04
N SER A 78 -9.06 4.01 -2.54
CA SER A 78 -8.90 3.14 -1.37
C SER A 78 -8.83 3.93 -0.06
N ASP A 79 -9.35 3.34 1.01
CA ASP A 79 -9.24 3.87 2.38
C ASP A 79 -7.98 3.36 3.10
N LEU A 80 -7.45 2.19 2.67
CA LEU A 80 -6.27 1.53 3.26
C LEU A 80 -5.46 0.84 2.16
N LEU A 81 -4.15 1.02 2.22
CA LEU A 81 -3.18 0.25 1.41
C LEU A 81 -2.48 -0.77 2.31
N LEU A 82 -2.47 -2.03 1.87
CA LEU A 82 -1.75 -3.13 2.53
C LEU A 82 -0.69 -3.68 1.58
N PHE A 83 0.57 -3.66 2.02
CA PHE A 83 1.68 -4.22 1.27
C PHE A 83 2.07 -5.56 1.88
N SER A 84 1.92 -6.64 1.11
CA SER A 84 2.28 -8.01 1.48
C SER A 84 3.43 -8.50 0.61
N TYR A 85 4.62 -8.71 1.19
CA TYR A 85 5.79 -9.11 0.41
C TYR A 85 6.85 -9.83 1.25
N PRO A 86 7.63 -10.73 0.64
CA PRO A 86 8.81 -11.32 1.28
C PRO A 86 9.94 -10.30 1.34
N LEU A 87 10.77 -10.37 2.38
CA LEU A 87 11.99 -9.57 2.45
C LEU A 87 13.07 -10.18 1.55
N TYR A 88 13.55 -9.39 0.58
CA TYR A 88 14.69 -9.74 -0.27
C TYR A 88 15.83 -8.78 0.01
N CYS A 89 17.00 -9.33 0.40
CA CYS A 89 18.17 -8.51 0.75
C CYS A 89 17.83 -7.36 1.71
N TYR A 90 17.08 -7.66 2.77
CA TYR A 90 16.64 -6.71 3.80
C TYR A 90 15.70 -5.60 3.31
N GLY A 91 15.10 -5.75 2.13
CA GLY A 91 14.19 -4.77 1.54
C GLY A 91 12.99 -5.41 0.84
N MET A 92 12.18 -4.56 0.23
CA MET A 92 11.07 -5.04 -0.60
C MET A 92 11.58 -5.58 -1.94
N PRO A 93 10.87 -6.53 -2.57
CA PRO A 93 11.20 -7.02 -3.91
C PRO A 93 11.22 -5.89 -4.95
N ALA A 94 12.09 -6.00 -5.96
CA ALA A 94 12.30 -4.97 -6.97
C ALA A 94 10.98 -4.57 -7.68
N MET A 95 10.12 -5.53 -8.00
CA MET A 95 8.82 -5.26 -8.63
C MET A 95 7.91 -4.38 -7.77
N LEU A 96 7.90 -4.60 -6.45
CA LEU A 96 7.13 -3.79 -5.53
C LEU A 96 7.76 -2.41 -5.34
N LYS A 97 9.09 -2.35 -5.28
CA LYS A 97 9.81 -1.07 -5.21
C LYS A 97 9.54 -0.21 -6.44
N ASN A 98 9.49 -0.83 -7.63
CA ASN A 98 9.12 -0.13 -8.86
C ASN A 98 7.72 0.49 -8.78
N LEU A 99 6.71 -0.27 -8.29
CA LEU A 99 5.37 0.25 -8.06
C LEU A 99 5.41 1.46 -7.11
N VAL A 100 6.13 1.35 -5.99
CA VAL A 100 6.25 2.43 -5.00
C VAL A 100 6.91 3.67 -5.60
N ASP A 101 7.97 3.51 -6.40
CA ASP A 101 8.64 4.64 -7.07
C ASP A 101 7.71 5.34 -8.09
N ARG A 102 6.79 4.59 -8.68
CA ARG A 102 5.80 5.09 -9.61
C ARG A 102 4.57 5.73 -8.92
N MET A 103 4.49 5.71 -7.59
CA MET A 103 3.48 6.47 -6.81
C MET A 103 3.79 7.97 -6.71
N LEU A 104 4.91 8.44 -7.25
CA LEU A 104 5.31 9.85 -7.22
C LEU A 104 4.22 10.84 -7.70
N PRO A 105 3.35 10.54 -8.68
CA PRO A 105 2.24 11.42 -9.05
C PRO A 105 1.27 11.76 -7.91
N LEU A 106 1.16 10.90 -6.90
CA LEU A 106 0.26 11.07 -5.76
C LEU A 106 0.72 12.16 -4.76
N SER A 107 1.97 12.60 -4.84
CA SER A 107 2.50 13.68 -3.99
C SER A 107 2.59 15.00 -4.76
N SER A 108 2.28 16.11 -4.09
CA SER A 108 2.51 17.46 -4.61
C SER A 108 3.96 17.90 -4.36
N MET A 109 4.46 18.86 -5.14
CA MET A 109 5.68 19.58 -4.81
C MET A 109 5.44 20.68 -3.77
N ALA A 110 4.19 21.08 -3.54
CA ALA A 110 3.86 22.03 -2.51
C ALA A 110 4.17 21.43 -1.13
N MET A 111 4.73 22.25 -0.27
CA MET A 111 5.01 21.91 1.12
C MET A 111 4.20 22.81 2.04
N GLU A 112 3.63 22.25 3.08
CA GLU A 112 2.95 22.99 4.14
C GLU A 112 3.68 22.80 5.46
N ASP A 113 3.71 23.86 6.27
CA ASP A 113 4.17 23.76 7.65
C ASP A 113 3.04 23.20 8.52
N VAL A 114 3.27 22.03 9.08
CA VAL A 114 2.39 21.38 10.05
C VAL A 114 3.12 21.25 11.37
N ASN A 115 2.84 22.14 12.30
CA ASN A 115 3.46 22.15 13.64
C ASN A 115 4.99 22.26 13.60
N GLY A 116 5.55 23.12 12.78
CA GLY A 116 6.99 23.33 12.64
C GLY A 116 7.71 22.26 11.80
N ARG A 117 6.96 21.44 11.07
CA ARG A 117 7.51 20.45 10.12
C ARG A 117 6.96 20.73 8.73
N TYR A 118 7.86 20.86 7.76
CA TYR A 118 7.48 20.91 6.36
C TYR A 118 7.10 19.52 5.87
N VAL A 119 5.86 19.35 5.43
CA VAL A 119 5.34 18.10 4.85
C VAL A 119 4.88 18.37 3.42
N HIS A 120 5.09 17.39 2.54
CA HIS A 120 4.53 17.47 1.20
C HIS A 120 2.99 17.43 1.28
N VAL A 121 2.36 18.37 0.61
CA VAL A 121 0.90 18.35 0.44
C VAL A 121 0.58 17.20 -0.50
N GLY A 122 -0.12 16.18 0.00
CA GLY A 122 -0.69 15.15 -0.86
C GLY A 122 -1.73 15.76 -1.80
N GLN A 123 -2.06 15.09 -2.89
CA GLN A 123 -3.31 15.42 -3.59
C GLN A 123 -4.44 15.35 -2.57
N ARG A 124 -5.42 16.29 -2.66
CA ARG A 124 -6.50 16.43 -1.66
C ARG A 124 -7.21 15.11 -1.33
N ASP A 125 -7.22 14.16 -2.26
CA ASP A 125 -7.84 12.84 -2.08
C ASP A 125 -6.98 11.85 -1.27
N PHE A 126 -5.66 12.07 -1.18
CA PHE A 126 -4.77 11.22 -0.36
C PHE A 126 -4.99 11.41 1.15
N SER A 127 -5.65 12.51 1.55
CA SER A 127 -6.04 12.76 2.95
C SER A 127 -7.08 11.76 3.49
N ARG A 128 -7.73 10.97 2.61
CA ARG A 128 -8.67 9.92 2.98
C ARG A 128 -8.00 8.64 3.48
N LEU A 129 -6.74 8.39 3.13
CA LEU A 129 -5.97 7.27 3.69
C LEU A 129 -5.81 7.48 5.20
N ARG A 130 -6.78 6.98 5.94
CA ARG A 130 -6.79 7.09 7.41
C ARG A 130 -5.82 6.08 7.99
N TYR A 131 -4.82 6.60 8.65
CA TYR A 131 -3.92 5.79 9.47
C TYR A 131 -4.72 5.02 10.53
N LEU A 132 -4.52 3.71 10.68
CA LEU A 132 -5.18 2.82 11.65
C LEU A 132 -5.06 3.25 13.13
N ARG A 133 -4.39 4.37 13.43
CA ARG A 133 -4.22 4.90 14.80
C ARG A 133 -5.53 5.18 15.53
N ARG A 134 -6.66 5.39 14.85
CA ARG A 134 -7.92 5.81 15.49
C ARG A 134 -8.88 4.67 15.90
N HIS A 135 -8.68 3.44 15.45
CA HIS A 135 -9.62 2.35 15.76
C HIS A 135 -9.07 1.39 16.84
N ARG A 136 -9.24 1.73 18.12
CA ARG A 136 -8.88 0.87 19.26
C ARG A 136 -9.49 -0.55 19.17
N THR A 137 -10.68 -0.69 18.61
CA THR A 137 -11.39 -1.97 18.48
C THR A 137 -10.75 -2.87 17.43
N ILE A 138 -10.39 -2.32 16.26
CA ILE A 138 -9.68 -3.05 15.19
C ILE A 138 -8.33 -3.52 15.73
N ARG A 139 -7.57 -2.65 16.41
CA ARG A 139 -6.25 -2.98 16.95
C ARG A 139 -6.28 -4.16 17.94
N ARG A 140 -7.32 -4.29 18.78
CA ARG A 140 -7.45 -5.40 19.74
C ARG A 140 -7.83 -6.74 19.11
N ARG A 141 -8.66 -6.73 18.05
CA ARG A 141 -9.11 -7.95 17.34
C ARG A 141 -8.03 -8.45 16.38
N VAL A 142 -7.46 -7.57 15.58
CA VAL A 142 -6.32 -7.87 14.69
C VAL A 142 -5.14 -8.43 15.50
N GLY A 143 -4.79 -7.84 16.63
CA GLY A 143 -3.74 -8.37 17.51
C GLY A 143 -3.99 -9.80 17.96
N ARG A 144 -5.24 -10.18 18.27
CA ARG A 144 -5.59 -11.56 18.64
C ARG A 144 -5.50 -12.54 17.46
N CYS A 145 -5.90 -12.11 16.26
CA CYS A 145 -5.83 -12.91 15.05
C CYS A 145 -4.37 -13.15 14.63
N LEU A 146 -3.55 -12.12 14.65
CA LEU A 146 -2.10 -12.21 14.39
C LEU A 146 -1.38 -13.12 15.41
N PHE A 147 -1.70 -13.03 16.70
CA PHE A 147 -1.09 -13.88 17.74
C PHE A 147 -1.38 -15.37 17.57
N ARG A 148 -2.50 -15.73 16.96
CA ARG A 148 -2.82 -17.15 16.65
C ARG A 148 -1.96 -17.73 15.52
N HIS A 149 -1.50 -16.89 14.59
CA HIS A 149 -0.76 -17.31 13.38
C HIS A 149 0.77 -17.12 13.49
N LEU A 150 1.25 -16.25 14.39
CA LEU A 150 2.68 -15.88 14.51
C LEU A 150 3.58 -16.89 15.23
N ARG A 151 3.18 -18.15 15.44
CA ARG A 151 4.02 -19.08 16.22
C ARG A 151 5.35 -19.46 15.58
N HIS A 152 5.64 -19.10 14.31
CA HIS A 152 6.80 -19.69 13.62
C HIS A 152 7.67 -18.82 12.70
N GLU A 153 7.42 -17.51 12.42
CA GLU A 153 8.29 -16.79 11.48
C GLU A 153 8.48 -15.30 11.77
N ASN A 154 9.69 -14.78 11.44
CA ASN A 154 10.04 -13.36 11.50
C ASN A 154 9.42 -12.60 10.32
N PHE A 155 8.27 -11.95 10.51
CA PHE A 155 7.62 -11.13 9.51
C PHE A 155 7.46 -9.68 9.98
N SER A 156 7.69 -8.75 9.07
CA SER A 156 7.40 -7.34 9.28
C SER A 156 6.22 -6.92 8.41
N ILE A 157 5.13 -6.47 9.04
CA ILE A 157 4.01 -5.82 8.36
C ILE A 157 4.26 -4.32 8.49
N TYR A 158 4.49 -3.65 7.37
CA TYR A 158 4.54 -2.19 7.32
C TYR A 158 3.15 -1.68 6.93
N LEU A 159 2.49 -1.03 7.88
CA LEU A 159 1.29 -0.25 7.67
C LEU A 159 1.74 1.21 7.53
N GLN A 160 1.62 1.77 6.35
CA GLN A 160 1.77 3.21 6.12
C GLN A 160 0.43 3.88 5.96
#